data_abfd1382d675785b05b533dec042c04a
#
_entry.id   abfd1382d675785b05b533dec042c04a
#
_cell.length_a   1.000
_cell.length_b   1.000
_cell.length_c   1.000
_cell.angle_alpha   90.00
_cell.angle_beta   90.00
_cell.angle_gamma   90.00
#
_symmetry.space_group_name_H-M   'P 1'
#
loop_
_entity.id
_entity.type
_entity.pdbx_description
1 polymer ?
#
loop_
_entity_poly.entity_id
_entity_poly.type
_entity_poly.pdbx_seq_one_letter_code
_entity_poly.pdbx_strand_id
1 'polypeptide(L)'
;TLLGPGSLSNPPAGEGADENVRLREGTAGMFWNHLVTNVYKVGVAIKDSSTAALLANDSLVWSANNIVYGGTDRFKVGGNATVSASDTTSRNVDPQLLAVTNTSETGGVIDPRPKAGSPAFKDADTLPKDGFFTQVNYVGAFGTNLWLKGWSYLSDNGRLPLAGANIVELGAGSITTNTTWDNTNEYLLTGQVFVKSGATLTIQPGVTIKALPDDGNGLAPALIIEQGAKIMAEGTADNPITFTSALTPAELAAEPRGQWGGIIVNGKAPLAGGGTKFVEGITGVPYGGTDPEDNSGTLKYVRVWHG
;
A
#
# COMPACT_ATOMS: atom_id res chain seq x y z
N THR A 1 10.42 -11.17 -2.24
CA THR A 1 10.40 -10.91 -0.78
C THR A 1 9.52 -11.95 -0.12
N LEU A 2 10.06 -12.63 0.88
CA LEU A 2 9.35 -13.59 1.71
C LEU A 2 9.35 -13.08 3.14
N LEU A 3 8.16 -12.94 3.72
CA LEU A 3 7.95 -12.53 5.09
C LEU A 3 7.52 -13.74 5.92
N GLY A 4 8.31 -14.09 6.91
CA GLY A 4 7.96 -15.14 7.86
C GLY A 4 7.05 -14.62 8.98
N PRO A 5 6.57 -15.53 9.86
CA PRO A 5 5.68 -15.16 10.95
C PRO A 5 6.38 -14.41 12.10
N GLY A 6 7.71 -14.31 12.08
CA GLY A 6 8.49 -13.68 13.13
C GLY A 6 8.43 -14.38 14.48
N SER A 7 8.98 -13.73 15.50
CA SER A 7 9.03 -14.28 16.87
C SER A 7 7.71 -14.18 17.64
N LEU A 8 6.70 -13.49 17.09
CA LEU A 8 5.46 -13.17 17.81
C LEU A 8 4.34 -14.20 17.63
N SER A 9 4.49 -15.14 16.74
CA SER A 9 3.48 -16.14 16.48
C SER A 9 4.00 -17.52 16.82
N ASN A 10 3.27 -18.26 17.65
CA ASN A 10 3.35 -19.71 17.57
C ASN A 10 2.75 -20.09 16.22
N PRO A 11 3.52 -20.63 15.29
CA PRO A 11 2.96 -21.16 14.06
C PRO A 11 1.96 -22.26 14.43
N PRO A 12 0.91 -22.48 13.62
CA PRO A 12 -0.04 -23.55 13.85
C PRO A 12 0.72 -24.87 14.07
N ALA A 13 0.39 -25.57 15.14
CA ALA A 13 1.03 -26.85 15.47
C ALA A 13 0.81 -27.85 14.32
N GLY A 14 1.88 -28.46 13.81
CA GLY A 14 1.79 -29.55 12.83
C GLY A 14 2.12 -29.20 11.39
N GLU A 15 2.18 -27.93 11.02
CA GLU A 15 2.64 -27.51 9.69
C GLU A 15 4.10 -27.05 9.78
N GLY A 16 4.95 -27.47 8.87
CA GLY A 16 6.39 -27.17 8.85
C GLY A 16 6.74 -25.68 8.75
N ALA A 17 6.22 -24.89 9.68
CA ALA A 17 6.32 -23.45 9.77
C ALA A 17 7.69 -22.95 10.26
N ASP A 18 8.62 -23.84 10.49
CA ASP A 18 9.95 -23.49 10.98
C ASP A 18 10.83 -22.84 9.93
N GLU A 19 10.53 -23.04 8.65
CA GLU A 19 11.38 -22.66 7.51
C GLU A 19 10.63 -21.72 6.55
N ASN A 20 11.26 -20.60 6.20
CA ASN A 20 10.68 -19.68 5.21
C ASN A 20 10.84 -20.18 3.77
N VAL A 21 11.99 -20.78 3.48
CA VAL A 21 12.30 -21.39 2.19
C VAL A 21 12.74 -22.84 2.42
N ARG A 22 12.12 -23.77 1.71
CA ARG A 22 12.45 -25.18 1.78
C ARG A 22 12.85 -25.67 0.40
N LEU A 23 14.12 -26.10 0.26
CA LEU A 23 14.67 -26.70 -0.95
C LEU A 23 14.88 -28.18 -0.69
N ARG A 24 14.32 -29.06 -1.55
CA ARG A 24 14.37 -30.50 -1.37
C ARG A 24 14.16 -31.25 -2.70
N GLU A 25 14.38 -32.57 -2.66
CA GLU A 25 14.03 -33.52 -3.74
C GLU A 25 14.69 -33.13 -5.08
N GLY A 26 15.96 -32.69 -5.02
CA GLY A 26 16.68 -32.31 -6.22
C GLY A 26 16.31 -30.93 -6.78
N THR A 27 15.84 -30.03 -5.94
CA THR A 27 15.66 -28.63 -6.37
C THR A 27 16.94 -28.07 -6.93
N ALA A 28 16.90 -27.59 -8.17
CA ALA A 28 17.99 -26.93 -8.89
C ALA A 28 17.57 -25.53 -9.33
N GLY A 29 18.53 -24.72 -9.78
CA GLY A 29 18.28 -23.40 -10.33
C GLY A 29 19.03 -22.30 -9.60
N MET A 30 18.78 -21.05 -10.01
CA MET A 30 19.49 -19.88 -9.52
C MET A 30 18.55 -18.96 -8.75
N PHE A 31 18.89 -18.67 -7.52
CA PHE A 31 18.12 -17.84 -6.59
C PHE A 31 18.87 -16.52 -6.35
N TRP A 32 18.52 -15.51 -7.12
CA TRP A 32 19.12 -14.18 -7.08
C TRP A 32 18.14 -13.13 -6.55
N ASN A 33 18.66 -12.13 -5.87
CA ASN A 33 17.89 -11.00 -5.35
C ASN A 33 16.72 -11.39 -4.44
N HIS A 34 16.88 -12.47 -3.68
CA HIS A 34 15.89 -12.89 -2.70
C HIS A 34 16.05 -12.10 -1.40
N LEU A 35 14.91 -11.67 -0.85
CA LEU A 35 14.82 -11.07 0.46
C LEU A 35 13.91 -11.93 1.33
N VAL A 36 14.49 -12.55 2.34
CA VAL A 36 13.82 -13.38 3.34
C VAL A 36 14.00 -12.73 4.70
N THR A 37 12.93 -12.36 5.34
CA THR A 37 12.98 -11.67 6.64
C THR A 37 11.83 -12.05 7.53
N ASN A 38 11.84 -11.56 8.76
CA ASN A 38 10.85 -11.91 9.77
C ASN A 38 10.80 -13.43 10.02
N VAL A 39 11.97 -14.06 9.98
CA VAL A 39 12.15 -15.50 10.09
C VAL A 39 11.81 -15.93 11.52
N TYR A 40 11.03 -16.99 11.67
CA TYR A 40 10.72 -17.56 12.98
C TYR A 40 11.90 -18.42 13.50
N LYS A 41 12.29 -19.45 12.75
CA LYS A 41 13.42 -20.32 13.10
C LYS A 41 14.46 -20.37 12.00
N VAL A 42 14.11 -20.88 10.83
CA VAL A 42 15.04 -21.12 9.73
C VAL A 42 14.70 -20.28 8.51
N GLY A 43 15.64 -19.50 8.00
CA GLY A 43 15.46 -18.72 6.78
C GLY A 43 15.35 -19.61 5.55
N VAL A 44 16.41 -20.39 5.28
CA VAL A 44 16.48 -21.31 4.14
C VAL A 44 16.90 -22.69 4.65
N ALA A 45 16.16 -23.72 4.28
CA ALA A 45 16.49 -25.10 4.60
C ALA A 45 16.74 -25.92 3.33
N ILE A 46 17.87 -26.61 3.29
CA ILE A 46 18.17 -27.66 2.31
C ILE A 46 17.95 -28.99 3.01
N LYS A 47 16.94 -29.75 2.57
CA LYS A 47 16.38 -30.86 3.36
C LYS A 47 17.06 -32.22 3.15
N ASP A 48 17.74 -32.40 2.05
CA ASP A 48 18.28 -33.73 1.68
C ASP A 48 19.62 -33.61 0.96
N SER A 49 20.35 -34.74 0.94
CA SER A 49 21.69 -34.83 0.34
C SER A 49 21.68 -34.66 -1.18
N SER A 50 20.59 -35.03 -1.87
CA SER A 50 20.49 -34.85 -3.32
C SER A 50 20.42 -33.38 -3.71
N THR A 51 19.67 -32.57 -2.97
CA THR A 51 19.61 -31.12 -3.17
C THR A 51 20.91 -30.43 -2.77
N ALA A 52 21.54 -30.88 -1.67
CA ALA A 52 22.79 -30.33 -1.23
C ALA A 52 23.93 -30.62 -2.23
N ALA A 53 23.93 -31.78 -2.90
CA ALA A 53 24.91 -32.12 -3.95
C ALA A 53 24.79 -31.16 -5.15
N LEU A 54 23.57 -30.66 -5.45
CA LEU A 54 23.37 -29.68 -6.52
C LEU A 54 23.93 -28.29 -6.14
N LEU A 55 23.91 -27.94 -4.87
CA LEU A 55 24.57 -26.74 -4.39
C LEU A 55 26.10 -26.83 -4.55
N ALA A 56 26.66 -27.99 -4.23
CA ALA A 56 28.11 -28.23 -4.32
C ALA A 56 28.65 -28.25 -5.76
N ASN A 57 27.83 -28.47 -6.75
CA ASN A 57 28.19 -28.50 -8.19
C ASN A 57 27.62 -27.34 -9.01
N ASP A 58 27.17 -26.28 -8.36
CA ASP A 58 26.59 -25.06 -8.97
C ASP A 58 25.33 -25.32 -9.83
N SER A 59 24.67 -26.45 -9.70
CA SER A 59 23.35 -26.69 -10.31
C SER A 59 22.20 -26.06 -9.50
N LEU A 60 22.45 -25.82 -8.23
CA LEU A 60 21.66 -24.98 -7.35
C LEU A 60 22.55 -23.83 -6.86
N VAL A 61 22.18 -22.60 -7.18
CA VAL A 61 22.92 -21.41 -6.76
C VAL A 61 22.05 -20.55 -5.87
N TRP A 62 22.50 -20.31 -4.65
CA TRP A 62 21.92 -19.33 -3.77
C TRP A 62 22.89 -18.15 -3.61
N SER A 63 22.55 -17.00 -4.22
CA SER A 63 23.46 -15.86 -4.26
C SER A 63 23.80 -15.32 -2.88
N ALA A 64 25.07 -14.97 -2.69
CA ALA A 64 25.55 -14.28 -1.50
C ALA A 64 24.93 -12.88 -1.32
N ASN A 65 24.42 -12.27 -2.39
CA ASN A 65 23.78 -10.96 -2.37
C ASN A 65 22.32 -11.01 -1.89
N ASN A 66 21.74 -12.20 -1.80
CA ASN A 66 20.44 -12.37 -1.15
C ASN A 66 20.49 -11.87 0.30
N ILE A 67 19.37 -11.40 0.81
CA ILE A 67 19.22 -11.02 2.22
C ILE A 67 18.41 -12.10 2.92
N VAL A 68 18.97 -12.66 4.00
CA VAL A 68 18.27 -13.55 4.93
C VAL A 68 18.47 -13.01 6.34
N TYR A 69 17.40 -12.45 6.92
CA TYR A 69 17.48 -11.73 8.18
C TYR A 69 16.49 -12.23 9.22
N GLY A 70 16.97 -12.43 10.44
CA GLY A 70 16.18 -12.94 11.57
C GLY A 70 16.26 -14.48 11.69
N GLY A 71 15.51 -15.01 12.68
CA GLY A 71 15.49 -16.43 13.00
C GLY A 71 16.69 -16.92 13.80
N THR A 72 16.64 -18.20 14.18
CA THR A 72 17.72 -18.88 14.89
C THR A 72 18.83 -19.29 13.92
N ASP A 73 18.42 -19.82 12.77
CA ASP A 73 19.31 -20.31 11.72
C ASP A 73 18.97 -19.62 10.40
N ARG A 74 19.93 -18.94 9.78
CA ARG A 74 19.72 -18.38 8.43
C ARG A 74 19.66 -19.47 7.38
N PHE A 75 20.56 -20.46 7.50
CA PHE A 75 20.62 -21.66 6.68
C PHE A 75 20.66 -22.90 7.54
N LYS A 76 19.91 -23.91 7.16
CA LYS A 76 19.97 -25.24 7.75
C LYS A 76 20.09 -26.29 6.66
N VAL A 77 21.09 -27.13 6.76
CA VAL A 77 21.28 -28.26 5.87
C VAL A 77 20.90 -29.52 6.62
N GLY A 78 19.93 -30.26 6.09
CA GLY A 78 19.46 -31.53 6.64
C GLY A 78 20.17 -32.74 6.01
N GLY A 79 20.04 -33.90 6.65
CA GLY A 79 20.70 -35.10 6.22
C GLY A 79 22.23 -35.07 6.47
N ASN A 80 22.96 -36.01 5.87
CA ASN A 80 24.43 -36.09 5.93
C ASN A 80 25.11 -35.23 4.85
N ALA A 81 24.45 -34.14 4.43
CA ALA A 81 24.97 -33.31 3.37
C ALA A 81 25.96 -32.29 3.89
N THR A 82 27.12 -32.27 3.27
CA THR A 82 28.17 -31.28 3.54
C THR A 82 28.11 -30.23 2.44
N VAL A 83 27.86 -28.97 2.81
CA VAL A 83 27.99 -27.82 1.93
C VAL A 83 29.07 -26.89 2.46
N SER A 84 29.73 -26.17 1.57
CA SER A 84 30.72 -25.20 2.00
C SER A 84 30.06 -23.99 2.66
N ALA A 85 30.80 -23.29 3.52
CA ALA A 85 30.30 -22.08 4.16
C ALA A 85 30.00 -20.98 3.12
N SER A 86 30.68 -20.96 1.98
CA SER A 86 30.43 -20.02 0.88
C SER A 86 29.12 -20.28 0.18
N ASP A 87 28.65 -21.53 0.14
CA ASP A 87 27.42 -21.91 -0.58
C ASP A 87 26.15 -21.51 0.17
N THR A 88 26.28 -21.16 1.45
CA THR A 88 25.18 -20.80 2.34
C THR A 88 25.26 -19.34 2.83
N THR A 89 26.10 -18.53 2.21
CA THR A 89 26.25 -17.13 2.57
C THR A 89 25.07 -16.31 2.03
N SER A 90 24.57 -15.44 2.88
CA SER A 90 23.65 -14.38 2.51
C SER A 90 23.91 -13.20 3.41
N ARG A 91 23.56 -12.01 2.98
CA ARG A 91 23.69 -10.82 3.80
C ARG A 91 22.76 -10.93 5.00
N ASN A 92 23.34 -10.89 6.21
CA ASN A 92 22.59 -10.83 7.46
C ASN A 92 22.43 -9.38 7.88
N VAL A 93 21.57 -8.66 7.19
CA VAL A 93 21.33 -7.24 7.44
C VAL A 93 19.84 -6.99 7.51
N ASP A 94 19.41 -6.11 8.41
CA ASP A 94 18.04 -5.69 8.47
C ASP A 94 17.66 -5.01 7.15
N PRO A 95 16.69 -5.53 6.39
CA PRO A 95 16.25 -4.93 5.13
C PRO A 95 15.49 -3.62 5.33
N GLN A 96 15.23 -3.20 6.56
CA GLN A 96 14.57 -1.95 6.91
C GLN A 96 13.29 -1.72 6.08
N LEU A 97 12.36 -2.65 6.14
CA LEU A 97 11.07 -2.52 5.45
C LEU A 97 10.20 -1.45 6.12
N LEU A 98 9.33 -0.82 5.34
CA LEU A 98 8.48 0.28 5.80
C LEU A 98 7.55 -0.16 6.94
N ALA A 99 6.85 -1.28 6.77
CA ALA A 99 6.04 -1.86 7.83
C ALA A 99 5.93 -3.38 7.68
N VAL A 100 6.36 -4.09 8.70
CA VAL A 100 6.13 -5.53 8.85
C VAL A 100 5.65 -5.73 10.27
N THR A 101 4.37 -5.48 10.51
CA THR A 101 3.78 -5.71 11.81
C THR A 101 3.17 -7.11 11.85
N ASN A 102 3.80 -7.99 12.61
CA ASN A 102 3.26 -9.30 12.97
C ASN A 102 2.22 -9.15 14.07
N THR A 103 1.23 -8.34 13.86
CA THR A 103 0.07 -8.37 14.73
C THR A 103 -0.84 -9.49 14.27
N SER A 104 -1.48 -10.15 15.22
CA SER A 104 -2.43 -11.24 15.06
C SER A 104 -3.24 -11.24 13.77
N GLU A 105 -3.88 -12.32 13.41
CA GLU A 105 -4.69 -12.51 12.19
C GLU A 105 -5.70 -11.38 11.90
N THR A 106 -5.99 -10.53 12.87
CA THR A 106 -7.01 -9.49 12.81
C THR A 106 -6.51 -8.07 12.57
N GLY A 107 -5.21 -7.83 12.52
CA GLY A 107 -4.75 -6.45 12.32
C GLY A 107 -3.26 -6.35 11.99
N GLY A 108 -2.91 -5.34 11.25
CA GLY A 108 -1.54 -4.99 10.90
C GLY A 108 -1.38 -4.70 9.42
N VAL A 109 -0.65 -3.65 9.16
CA VAL A 109 -0.30 -3.21 7.82
C VAL A 109 1.01 -3.86 7.42
N ILE A 110 1.06 -4.42 6.22
CA ILE A 110 2.26 -4.98 5.62
C ILE A 110 2.70 -4.07 4.48
N ASP A 111 3.82 -3.41 4.66
CA ASP A 111 4.51 -2.68 3.59
C ASP A 111 5.89 -3.30 3.38
N PRO A 112 6.01 -4.18 2.39
CA PRO A 112 7.26 -4.88 2.14
C PRO A 112 8.29 -4.04 1.35
N ARG A 113 8.01 -2.77 1.11
CA ARG A 113 8.97 -1.87 0.45
C ARG A 113 10.11 -1.52 1.39
N PRO A 114 11.35 -1.48 0.90
CA PRO A 114 12.47 -0.99 1.68
C PRO A 114 12.38 0.53 1.91
N LYS A 115 12.78 0.98 3.10
CA LYS A 115 12.96 2.41 3.40
C LYS A 115 14.09 3.00 2.55
N ALA A 116 14.06 4.32 2.35
CA ALA A 116 15.17 5.02 1.73
C ALA A 116 16.49 4.72 2.49
N GLY A 117 17.55 4.39 1.76
CA GLY A 117 18.84 4.00 2.34
C GLY A 117 18.94 2.54 2.82
N SER A 118 17.89 1.75 2.69
CA SER A 118 17.89 0.33 3.04
C SER A 118 19.03 -0.44 2.35
N PRO A 119 19.62 -1.43 3.05
CA PRO A 119 20.56 -2.37 2.43
C PRO A 119 19.99 -3.16 1.26
N ALA A 120 18.66 -3.25 1.11
CA ALA A 120 18.05 -3.89 -0.03
C ALA A 120 18.30 -3.15 -1.36
N PHE A 121 18.64 -1.86 -1.34
CA PHE A 121 19.04 -1.08 -2.52
C PHE A 121 20.53 -1.16 -2.86
N LYS A 122 21.27 -2.09 -2.24
CA LYS A 122 22.69 -2.29 -2.46
C LYS A 122 22.98 -3.73 -2.87
N ASP A 123 24.02 -3.90 -3.64
CA ASP A 123 24.59 -5.21 -3.99
C ASP A 123 23.57 -6.19 -4.63
N ALA A 124 22.60 -5.68 -5.37
CA ALA A 124 21.71 -6.53 -6.15
C ALA A 124 22.48 -7.23 -7.28
N ASP A 125 22.16 -8.51 -7.50
CA ASP A 125 22.72 -9.26 -8.62
C ASP A 125 22.22 -8.69 -9.95
N THR A 126 23.12 -8.66 -10.93
CA THR A 126 22.74 -8.37 -12.32
C THR A 126 22.10 -9.63 -12.92
N LEU A 127 20.87 -9.53 -13.32
CA LEU A 127 20.11 -10.62 -13.92
C LEU A 127 20.50 -10.85 -15.40
N PRO A 128 20.27 -12.05 -15.96
CA PRO A 128 20.45 -12.29 -17.38
C PRO A 128 19.70 -11.27 -18.25
N LYS A 129 20.37 -10.80 -19.32
CA LYS A 129 19.80 -9.83 -20.27
C LYS A 129 19.18 -10.54 -21.48
N ASP A 130 18.35 -11.53 -21.22
CA ASP A 130 17.70 -12.38 -22.23
C ASP A 130 16.28 -11.90 -22.61
N GLY A 131 15.84 -10.78 -22.05
CA GLY A 131 14.51 -10.22 -22.27
C GLY A 131 13.41 -10.78 -21.37
N PHE A 132 13.70 -11.84 -20.62
CA PHE A 132 12.76 -12.39 -19.65
C PHE A 132 12.76 -11.63 -18.33
N PHE A 133 13.95 -11.25 -17.84
CA PHE A 133 14.10 -10.56 -16.57
C PHE A 133 14.08 -9.05 -16.72
N THR A 134 13.26 -8.38 -15.90
CA THR A 134 13.36 -6.93 -15.71
C THR A 134 14.58 -6.63 -14.84
N GLN A 135 15.49 -5.79 -15.34
CA GLN A 135 16.66 -5.36 -14.57
C GLN A 135 16.24 -4.44 -13.45
N VAL A 136 16.65 -4.76 -12.23
CA VAL A 136 16.37 -3.98 -11.02
C VAL A 136 17.67 -3.75 -10.24
N ASN A 137 17.71 -2.71 -9.45
CA ASN A 137 18.84 -2.35 -8.58
C ASN A 137 18.53 -2.57 -7.10
N TYR A 138 17.69 -3.54 -6.80
CA TYR A 138 17.30 -3.87 -5.44
C TYR A 138 17.11 -5.37 -5.25
N VAL A 139 17.24 -5.82 -4.02
CA VAL A 139 17.02 -7.19 -3.56
C VAL A 139 15.59 -7.32 -3.03
N GLY A 140 14.88 -8.35 -3.46
CA GLY A 140 13.48 -8.60 -3.13
C GLY A 140 12.52 -8.27 -4.27
N ALA A 141 11.23 -8.38 -4.00
CA ALA A 141 10.17 -8.17 -4.98
C ALA A 141 9.70 -6.70 -5.05
N PHE A 142 10.18 -5.85 -4.16
CA PHE A 142 9.72 -4.47 -4.04
C PHE A 142 10.89 -3.50 -4.05
N GLY A 143 10.83 -2.54 -4.96
CA GLY A 143 11.59 -1.30 -4.89
C GLY A 143 10.79 -0.23 -4.16
N THR A 144 10.56 0.91 -4.81
CA THR A 144 9.72 1.99 -4.27
C THR A 144 8.23 1.82 -4.56
N ASN A 145 7.85 0.91 -5.48
CA ASN A 145 6.48 0.68 -5.90
C ASN A 145 5.84 -0.49 -5.13
N LEU A 146 4.64 -0.26 -4.59
CA LEU A 146 3.80 -1.27 -3.95
C LEU A 146 2.81 -1.85 -4.97
N TRP A 147 3.29 -2.71 -5.84
CA TRP A 147 2.53 -3.27 -6.95
C TRP A 147 1.44 -4.29 -6.54
N LEU A 148 1.37 -4.66 -5.25
CA LEU A 148 0.30 -5.54 -4.72
C LEU A 148 -1.07 -4.86 -4.65
N LYS A 149 -1.13 -3.54 -4.77
CA LYS A 149 -2.36 -2.77 -4.60
C LYS A 149 -3.36 -3.05 -5.74
N GLY A 150 -4.62 -3.20 -5.36
CA GLY A 150 -5.75 -3.30 -6.29
C GLY A 150 -6.02 -4.68 -6.88
N TRP A 151 -5.21 -5.70 -6.56
CA TRP A 151 -5.41 -7.05 -7.11
C TRP A 151 -5.07 -8.21 -6.15
N SER A 152 -4.43 -7.93 -5.03
CA SER A 152 -4.01 -8.98 -4.09
C SER A 152 -4.96 -9.11 -2.91
N TYR A 153 -4.98 -10.31 -2.29
CA TYR A 153 -5.73 -10.57 -1.06
C TYR A 153 -5.36 -9.56 0.06
N LEU A 154 -4.09 -9.16 0.16
CA LEU A 154 -3.66 -8.17 1.15
C LEU A 154 -4.30 -6.79 0.88
N SER A 155 -4.42 -6.42 -0.40
CA SER A 155 -5.10 -5.20 -0.82
C SER A 155 -6.59 -5.22 -0.48
N ASP A 156 -7.26 -6.33 -0.85
CA ASP A 156 -8.71 -6.46 -0.68
C ASP A 156 -9.12 -6.52 0.80
N ASN A 157 -8.22 -6.96 1.66
CA ASN A 157 -8.46 -7.07 3.10
C ASN A 157 -7.84 -5.93 3.92
N GLY A 158 -7.48 -4.81 3.27
CA GLY A 158 -6.96 -3.64 3.96
C GLY A 158 -5.63 -3.87 4.70
N ARG A 159 -4.86 -4.91 4.31
CA ARG A 159 -3.59 -5.29 4.94
C ARG A 159 -2.37 -4.59 4.34
N LEU A 160 -2.56 -3.89 3.24
CA LEU A 160 -1.52 -3.03 2.68
C LEU A 160 -1.64 -1.63 3.25
N PRO A 161 -0.54 -0.90 3.35
CA PRO A 161 -0.63 0.51 3.66
C PRO A 161 -1.50 1.16 2.57
N LEU A 162 -2.26 2.08 3.03
CA LEU A 162 -2.94 3.00 2.17
C LEU A 162 -1.86 3.65 1.28
N ALA A 163 -2.14 3.84 0.01
CA ALA A 163 -1.10 4.20 -0.96
C ALA A 163 -0.34 5.46 -0.54
N GLY A 164 0.96 5.36 -0.47
CA GLY A 164 1.85 6.45 -0.13
C GLY A 164 2.51 6.25 1.23
N ALA A 165 3.79 6.60 1.32
CA ALA A 165 4.54 6.56 2.57
C ALA A 165 4.03 7.59 3.59
N ASN A 166 3.15 8.52 3.17
CA ASN A 166 2.66 9.61 3.99
C ASN A 166 1.13 9.65 3.97
N ILE A 167 0.51 9.48 5.11
CA ILE A 167 -0.90 9.85 5.30
C ILE A 167 -0.91 11.34 5.60
N VAL A 168 -1.60 12.10 4.75
CA VAL A 168 -1.87 13.52 4.99
C VAL A 168 -3.24 13.62 5.64
N GLU A 169 -3.26 13.85 6.94
CA GLU A 169 -4.51 14.09 7.66
C GLU A 169 -5.04 15.48 7.35
N LEU A 170 -6.30 15.53 6.96
CA LEU A 170 -7.03 16.74 6.62
C LEU A 170 -8.18 16.90 7.63
N GLY A 171 -7.90 17.63 8.68
CA GLY A 171 -8.89 18.04 9.68
C GLY A 171 -9.88 19.05 9.11
N ALA A 172 -10.84 19.48 9.94
CA ALA A 172 -11.73 20.57 9.57
C ALA A 172 -10.92 21.82 9.22
N GLY A 173 -11.11 22.34 8.01
CA GLY A 173 -10.28 23.44 7.52
C GLY A 173 -10.60 23.90 6.11
N SER A 174 -9.80 24.83 5.60
CA SER A 174 -10.01 25.48 4.31
C SER A 174 -8.76 25.47 3.44
N ILE A 175 -8.96 25.09 2.18
CA ILE A 175 -7.98 25.23 1.10
C ILE A 175 -8.28 26.58 0.41
N THR A 176 -7.41 27.57 0.62
CA THR A 176 -7.61 28.94 0.14
C THR A 176 -6.74 29.30 -1.05
N THR A 177 -5.82 28.41 -1.45
CA THR A 177 -4.91 28.57 -2.61
C THR A 177 -4.94 27.32 -3.48
N ASN A 178 -4.46 27.43 -4.71
CA ASN A 178 -4.34 26.27 -5.59
C ASN A 178 -3.47 25.19 -4.93
N THR A 179 -4.05 24.01 -4.79
CA THR A 179 -3.46 22.89 -4.07
C THR A 179 -3.52 21.64 -4.94
N THR A 180 -2.46 20.83 -4.89
CA THR A 180 -2.43 19.54 -5.57
C THR A 180 -2.33 18.41 -4.56
N TRP A 181 -3.23 17.45 -4.66
CA TRP A 181 -3.11 16.16 -4.00
C TRP A 181 -2.44 15.18 -4.97
N ASP A 182 -1.23 14.80 -4.64
CA ASP A 182 -0.41 13.92 -5.47
C ASP A 182 -0.52 12.45 -5.05
N ASN A 183 -0.17 11.55 -5.94
CA ASN A 183 -0.30 10.11 -5.74
C ASN A 183 0.85 9.47 -4.93
N THR A 184 1.75 10.27 -4.38
CA THR A 184 2.76 9.81 -3.41
C THR A 184 2.21 9.80 -2.00
N ASN A 185 1.06 10.45 -1.78
CA ASN A 185 0.37 10.54 -0.51
C ASN A 185 -0.98 9.84 -0.55
N GLU A 186 -1.46 9.43 0.61
CA GLU A 186 -2.85 9.14 0.87
C GLU A 186 -3.43 10.26 1.74
N TYR A 187 -4.68 10.61 1.48
CA TYR A 187 -5.36 11.69 2.19
C TYR A 187 -6.44 11.11 3.09
N LEU A 188 -6.43 11.50 4.37
CA LEU A 188 -7.43 11.10 5.35
C LEU A 188 -8.22 12.33 5.79
N LEU A 189 -9.49 12.39 5.38
CA LEU A 189 -10.43 13.39 5.87
C LEU A 189 -10.86 13.02 7.29
N THR A 190 -10.52 13.84 8.26
CA THR A 190 -10.94 13.71 9.66
C THR A 190 -11.97 14.76 10.06
N GLY A 191 -12.38 15.62 9.11
CA GLY A 191 -13.39 16.65 9.28
C GLY A 191 -13.82 17.22 7.92
N GLN A 192 -14.59 18.30 7.94
CA GLN A 192 -15.03 18.98 6.73
C GLN A 192 -13.93 19.85 6.16
N VAL A 193 -13.55 19.59 4.89
CA VAL A 193 -12.53 20.33 4.16
C VAL A 193 -13.19 21.17 3.07
N PHE A 194 -12.99 22.48 3.12
CA PHE A 194 -13.60 23.46 2.23
C PHE A 194 -12.59 24.00 1.21
N VAL A 195 -12.83 23.80 -0.07
CA VAL A 195 -12.09 24.52 -1.11
C VAL A 195 -12.78 25.84 -1.34
N LYS A 196 -12.09 26.92 -1.01
CA LYS A 196 -12.66 28.28 -1.00
C LYS A 196 -12.66 28.93 -2.38
N SER A 197 -13.58 29.88 -2.58
CA SER A 197 -13.68 30.65 -3.82
C SER A 197 -12.32 31.19 -4.28
N GLY A 198 -12.00 30.99 -5.56
CA GLY A 198 -10.72 31.37 -6.18
C GLY A 198 -9.65 30.29 -6.10
N ALA A 199 -9.79 29.26 -5.27
CA ALA A 199 -8.87 28.15 -5.19
C ALA A 199 -9.28 27.00 -6.13
N THR A 200 -8.29 26.27 -6.63
CA THR A 200 -8.45 25.03 -7.38
C THR A 200 -7.77 23.89 -6.64
N LEU A 201 -8.53 22.83 -6.34
CA LEU A 201 -8.00 21.57 -5.88
C LEU A 201 -7.79 20.64 -7.07
N THR A 202 -6.53 20.31 -7.34
CA THR A 202 -6.15 19.31 -8.36
C THR A 202 -5.84 17.99 -7.67
N ILE A 203 -6.42 16.89 -8.16
CA ILE A 203 -6.19 15.54 -7.62
C ILE A 203 -5.61 14.69 -8.75
N GLN A 204 -4.42 14.16 -8.53
CA GLN A 204 -3.70 13.36 -9.55
C GLN A 204 -4.33 11.96 -9.71
N PRO A 205 -4.16 11.34 -10.90
CA PRO A 205 -4.59 9.96 -11.13
C PRO A 205 -4.02 8.99 -10.09
N GLY A 206 -4.85 8.06 -9.62
CA GLY A 206 -4.47 7.02 -8.66
C GLY A 206 -4.48 7.45 -7.19
N VAL A 207 -4.79 8.71 -6.88
CA VAL A 207 -4.93 9.18 -5.50
C VAL A 207 -6.11 8.48 -4.83
N THR A 208 -5.89 8.04 -3.59
CA THR A 208 -6.95 7.56 -2.71
C THR A 208 -7.17 8.55 -1.57
N ILE A 209 -8.40 8.95 -1.40
CA ILE A 209 -8.87 9.81 -0.31
C ILE A 209 -9.80 8.97 0.56
N LYS A 210 -9.47 8.85 1.84
CA LYS A 210 -10.32 8.18 2.82
C LYS A 210 -10.94 9.19 3.75
N ALA A 211 -12.08 8.86 4.29
CA ALA A 211 -12.76 9.67 5.29
C ALA A 211 -13.04 8.82 6.54
N LEU A 212 -12.81 9.37 7.72
CA LEU A 212 -13.28 8.76 8.95
C LEU A 212 -14.81 8.70 8.93
N PRO A 213 -15.42 7.70 9.60
CA PRO A 213 -16.86 7.65 9.74
C PRO A 213 -17.36 8.85 10.54
N ASP A 214 -18.63 9.18 10.33
CA ASP A 214 -19.35 10.08 11.23
C ASP A 214 -19.42 9.44 12.62
N ASP A 215 -18.94 10.14 13.61
CA ASP A 215 -18.96 9.68 15.02
C ASP A 215 -20.27 10.04 15.75
N GLY A 216 -21.20 10.67 15.06
CA GLY A 216 -22.49 11.11 15.59
C GLY A 216 -22.41 12.34 16.53
N ASN A 217 -21.21 12.87 16.77
CA ASN A 217 -20.99 14.00 17.67
C ASN A 217 -20.74 15.32 16.95
N GLY A 218 -20.68 15.32 15.64
CA GLY A 218 -20.33 16.49 14.85
C GLY A 218 -20.79 16.40 13.42
N LEU A 219 -20.08 17.10 12.57
CA LEU A 219 -20.33 17.09 11.14
C LEU A 219 -19.48 16.01 10.49
N ALA A 220 -20.11 15.11 9.76
CA ALA A 220 -19.42 14.06 9.02
C ALA A 220 -18.27 14.63 8.17
N PRO A 221 -17.10 13.98 8.14
CA PRO A 221 -16.01 14.38 7.25
C PRO A 221 -16.49 14.44 5.80
N ALA A 222 -16.19 15.53 5.11
CA ALA A 222 -16.64 15.78 3.74
C ALA A 222 -15.65 16.67 2.99
N LEU A 223 -15.66 16.58 1.66
CA LEU A 223 -14.97 17.53 0.80
C LEU A 223 -15.98 18.48 0.16
N ILE A 224 -15.87 19.76 0.45
CA ILE A 224 -16.80 20.78 -0.01
C ILE A 224 -16.09 21.74 -0.98
N ILE A 225 -16.56 21.82 -2.20
CA ILE A 225 -16.12 22.78 -3.21
C ILE A 225 -17.10 23.94 -3.18
N GLU A 226 -16.69 25.08 -2.66
CA GLU A 226 -17.56 26.26 -2.55
C GLU A 226 -17.78 26.95 -3.91
N GLN A 227 -18.76 27.83 -3.98
CA GLN A 227 -19.00 28.64 -5.16
C GLN A 227 -17.77 29.43 -5.58
N GLY A 228 -17.36 29.31 -6.85
CA GLY A 228 -16.18 29.94 -7.40
C GLY A 228 -14.86 29.25 -7.07
N ALA A 229 -14.90 28.10 -6.37
CA ALA A 229 -13.81 27.16 -6.30
C ALA A 229 -13.90 26.12 -7.42
N LYS A 230 -12.82 25.36 -7.64
CA LYS A 230 -12.78 24.27 -8.62
C LYS A 230 -12.18 23.00 -8.05
N ILE A 231 -12.68 21.86 -8.53
CA ILE A 231 -12.03 20.56 -8.36
C ILE A 231 -11.63 20.01 -9.74
N MET A 232 -10.37 19.67 -9.90
CA MET A 232 -9.81 19.02 -11.09
C MET A 232 -9.37 17.62 -10.68
N ALA A 233 -10.26 16.64 -10.80
CA ALA A 233 -10.03 15.24 -10.42
C ALA A 233 -10.14 14.38 -11.69
N GLU A 234 -9.05 14.31 -12.44
CA GLU A 234 -8.97 13.59 -13.72
C GLU A 234 -8.10 12.34 -13.56
N GLY A 235 -8.74 11.24 -13.14
CA GLY A 235 -8.12 9.92 -13.14
C GLY A 235 -8.02 9.32 -14.55
N THR A 236 -7.53 8.09 -14.63
CA THR A 236 -7.50 7.26 -15.83
C THR A 236 -8.17 5.92 -15.56
N ALA A 237 -8.43 5.13 -16.60
CA ALA A 237 -9.00 3.79 -16.46
C ALA A 237 -8.11 2.90 -15.55
N ASP A 238 -6.79 2.99 -15.72
CA ASP A 238 -5.81 2.19 -14.98
C ASP A 238 -5.46 2.80 -13.61
N ASN A 239 -5.65 4.12 -13.45
CA ASN A 239 -5.35 4.85 -12.22
C ASN A 239 -6.54 5.76 -11.84
N PRO A 240 -7.70 5.21 -11.47
CA PRO A 240 -8.84 6.00 -11.03
C PRO A 240 -8.52 6.71 -9.71
N ILE A 241 -9.16 7.84 -9.48
CA ILE A 241 -9.18 8.52 -8.20
C ILE A 241 -10.28 7.88 -7.35
N THR A 242 -9.99 7.54 -6.09
CA THR A 242 -10.95 6.86 -5.23
C THR A 242 -11.18 7.65 -3.94
N PHE A 243 -12.44 7.95 -3.67
CA PHE A 243 -12.93 8.44 -2.39
C PHE A 243 -13.70 7.32 -1.69
N THR A 244 -13.38 7.05 -0.43
CA THR A 244 -13.98 5.94 0.30
C THR A 244 -13.94 6.16 1.81
N SER A 245 -14.61 5.32 2.58
CA SER A 245 -14.48 5.28 4.03
C SER A 245 -13.09 4.75 4.47
N ALA A 246 -12.63 5.19 5.63
CA ALA A 246 -11.45 4.65 6.30
C ALA A 246 -11.74 3.34 7.05
N LEU A 247 -12.99 2.93 7.17
CA LEU A 247 -13.38 1.67 7.79
C LEU A 247 -12.85 0.46 7.03
N THR A 248 -12.58 -0.59 7.74
CA THR A 248 -12.19 -1.87 7.16
C THR A 248 -13.38 -2.56 6.46
N PRO A 249 -13.16 -3.49 5.53
CA PRO A 249 -14.24 -4.24 4.90
C PRO A 249 -15.16 -4.97 5.89
N ALA A 250 -14.64 -5.41 7.02
CA ALA A 250 -15.44 -6.08 8.06
C ALA A 250 -16.41 -5.10 8.76
N GLU A 251 -15.95 -3.88 9.03
CA GLU A 251 -16.79 -2.82 9.60
C GLU A 251 -17.83 -2.34 8.58
N LEU A 252 -17.45 -2.21 7.31
CA LEU A 252 -18.37 -1.84 6.23
C LEU A 252 -19.41 -2.91 5.90
N ALA A 253 -19.16 -4.19 6.24
CA ALA A 253 -20.11 -5.27 5.97
C ALA A 253 -21.45 -5.09 6.72
N ALA A 254 -21.43 -4.43 7.89
CA ALA A 254 -22.62 -4.15 8.67
C ALA A 254 -23.43 -2.98 8.11
N GLU A 255 -22.75 -1.94 7.64
CA GLU A 255 -23.37 -0.72 7.09
C GLU A 255 -22.48 -0.10 5.99
N PRO A 256 -22.70 -0.47 4.71
CA PRO A 256 -21.79 -0.10 3.64
C PRO A 256 -21.98 1.32 3.08
N ARG A 257 -22.91 2.11 3.59
CA ARG A 257 -23.27 3.46 3.11
C ARG A 257 -23.45 4.43 4.26
N GLY A 258 -23.45 5.73 3.97
CA GLY A 258 -23.64 6.77 4.98
C GLY A 258 -22.47 6.89 5.96
N GLN A 259 -21.26 6.45 5.55
CA GLN A 259 -20.12 6.43 6.44
C GLN A 259 -19.38 7.77 6.50
N TRP A 260 -19.60 8.65 5.53
CA TRP A 260 -18.99 9.97 5.47
C TRP A 260 -19.84 10.92 4.61
N GLY A 261 -19.57 12.21 4.69
CA GLY A 261 -20.41 13.25 4.05
C GLY A 261 -20.25 13.41 2.54
N GLY A 262 -19.38 12.60 1.90
CA GLY A 262 -19.23 12.63 0.46
C GLY A 262 -18.48 13.85 -0.09
N ILE A 263 -18.67 14.08 -1.40
CA ILE A 263 -18.15 15.25 -2.11
C ILE A 263 -19.32 16.17 -2.43
N ILE A 264 -19.23 17.43 -2.04
CA ILE A 264 -20.26 18.43 -2.25
C ILE A 264 -19.69 19.52 -3.15
N VAL A 265 -20.34 19.77 -4.29
CA VAL A 265 -19.90 20.78 -5.26
C VAL A 265 -20.99 21.83 -5.41
N ASN A 266 -20.68 23.04 -4.98
CA ASN A 266 -21.62 24.17 -4.97
C ASN A 266 -21.35 25.11 -6.14
N GLY A 267 -22.22 25.07 -7.12
CA GLY A 267 -22.16 25.96 -8.30
C GLY A 267 -22.99 27.23 -8.15
N LYS A 268 -22.82 28.14 -9.13
CA LYS A 268 -23.58 29.39 -9.29
C LYS A 268 -24.68 29.30 -10.33
N ALA A 269 -24.97 28.12 -10.87
CA ALA A 269 -26.03 27.94 -11.85
C ALA A 269 -27.40 28.31 -11.28
N PRO A 270 -28.33 28.81 -12.13
CA PRO A 270 -29.70 29.19 -11.71
C PRO A 270 -30.45 27.98 -11.14
N LEU A 271 -31.12 28.20 -10.02
CA LEU A 271 -32.07 27.23 -9.44
C LEU A 271 -33.49 27.41 -9.97
N ALA A 272 -34.24 26.32 -10.01
CA ALA A 272 -35.67 26.41 -10.20
C ALA A 272 -36.28 27.25 -9.06
N GLY A 273 -36.88 28.38 -9.42
CA GLY A 273 -37.38 29.36 -8.45
C GLY A 273 -36.40 30.47 -8.08
N GLY A 274 -35.19 30.47 -8.65
CA GLY A 274 -34.16 31.52 -8.48
C GLY A 274 -33.50 31.54 -7.12
N GLY A 275 -32.56 32.49 -6.97
CA GLY A 275 -31.85 32.73 -5.72
C GLY A 275 -30.77 31.69 -5.37
N THR A 276 -30.43 31.66 -4.10
CA THR A 276 -29.44 30.70 -3.53
C THR A 276 -30.09 29.90 -2.41
N LYS A 277 -29.59 28.68 -2.21
CA LYS A 277 -29.98 27.81 -1.09
C LYS A 277 -28.70 27.30 -0.37
N PHE A 278 -28.89 26.66 0.75
CA PHE A 278 -27.79 26.07 1.54
C PHE A 278 -27.89 24.56 1.51
N VAL A 279 -26.74 23.91 1.54
CA VAL A 279 -26.63 22.45 1.67
C VAL A 279 -27.08 22.05 3.07
N GLU A 280 -27.90 21.00 3.16
CA GLU A 280 -28.31 20.44 4.45
C GLU A 280 -27.08 19.92 5.19
N GLY A 281 -27.01 20.15 6.51
CA GLY A 281 -25.90 19.75 7.35
C GLY A 281 -24.62 20.57 7.22
N ILE A 282 -24.60 21.61 6.35
CA ILE A 282 -23.43 22.50 6.20
C ILE A 282 -23.86 23.94 6.37
N THR A 283 -23.36 24.58 7.40
CA THR A 283 -23.75 25.98 7.70
C THR A 283 -22.98 26.97 6.84
N GLY A 284 -23.71 27.92 6.25
CA GLY A 284 -23.13 29.11 5.61
C GLY A 284 -22.54 28.91 4.22
N VAL A 285 -22.70 27.74 3.59
CA VAL A 285 -22.18 27.46 2.25
C VAL A 285 -23.30 27.40 1.23
N PRO A 286 -23.52 28.46 0.41
CA PRO A 286 -24.60 28.52 -0.54
C PRO A 286 -24.31 27.78 -1.84
N TYR A 287 -25.37 27.36 -2.53
CA TYR A 287 -25.37 26.96 -3.93
C TYR A 287 -26.48 27.68 -4.71
N GLY A 288 -26.38 27.68 -6.05
CA GLY A 288 -27.28 28.41 -6.92
C GLY A 288 -26.83 29.85 -7.15
N GLY A 289 -27.42 30.50 -8.14
CA GLY A 289 -27.06 31.84 -8.57
C GLY A 289 -27.70 32.22 -9.89
N THR A 290 -26.96 32.95 -10.71
CA THR A 290 -27.44 33.51 -11.98
C THR A 290 -26.55 33.21 -13.18
N ASP A 291 -25.53 32.39 -12.99
CA ASP A 291 -24.55 32.04 -14.02
C ASP A 291 -24.85 30.64 -14.61
N PRO A 292 -25.48 30.55 -15.81
CA PRO A 292 -25.81 29.28 -16.41
C PRO A 292 -24.56 28.53 -16.94
N GLU A 293 -23.44 29.22 -17.14
CA GLU A 293 -22.17 28.67 -17.65
C GLU A 293 -21.19 28.41 -16.51
N ASP A 294 -21.62 28.42 -15.24
CA ASP A 294 -20.76 28.18 -14.12
C ASP A 294 -20.04 26.81 -14.23
N ASN A 295 -18.75 26.80 -13.96
CA ASN A 295 -17.90 25.62 -14.06
C ASN A 295 -17.13 25.44 -12.77
N SER A 296 -17.53 24.43 -11.99
CA SER A 296 -16.88 24.06 -10.72
C SER A 296 -15.76 23.00 -10.89
N GLY A 297 -15.42 22.62 -12.13
CA GLY A 297 -14.30 21.72 -12.42
C GLY A 297 -14.66 20.45 -13.18
N THR A 298 -13.82 19.44 -13.05
CA THR A 298 -13.93 18.17 -13.79
C THR A 298 -13.78 16.98 -12.86
N LEU A 299 -14.68 16.01 -12.99
CA LEU A 299 -14.59 14.69 -12.39
C LEU A 299 -14.52 13.63 -13.51
N LYS A 300 -13.41 12.91 -13.62
CA LYS A 300 -13.20 11.90 -14.64
C LYS A 300 -12.50 10.67 -14.03
N TYR A 301 -13.03 9.47 -14.26
CA TYR A 301 -12.58 8.24 -13.62
C TYR A 301 -12.44 8.39 -12.10
N VAL A 302 -13.46 8.93 -11.48
CA VAL A 302 -13.57 9.10 -10.03
C VAL A 302 -14.54 8.06 -9.47
N ARG A 303 -14.13 7.37 -8.42
CA ARG A 303 -14.97 6.45 -7.64
C ARG A 303 -15.31 7.11 -6.32
N VAL A 304 -16.60 7.12 -5.96
CA VAL A 304 -17.08 7.62 -4.67
C VAL A 304 -17.86 6.49 -4.01
N TRP A 305 -17.33 5.97 -2.92
CA TRP A 305 -17.88 4.82 -2.22
C TRP A 305 -18.21 5.17 -0.77
N HIS A 306 -19.25 4.53 -0.23
CA HIS A 306 -19.61 4.55 1.19
C HIS A 306 -20.02 5.93 1.74
N GLY A 307 -20.34 6.89 0.85
CA GLY A 307 -20.97 8.15 1.21
C GLY A 307 -22.47 8.03 1.44
#